data_c4aef7b587b5a4216f1c4bd4d2c73582
#
_entry.id   c4aef7b587b5a4216f1c4bd4d2c73582
#
_cell.length_a   1.000
_cell.length_b   1.000
_cell.length_c   1.000
_cell.angle_alpha   90.00
_cell.angle_beta   90.00
_cell.angle_gamma   90.00
#
_symmetry.space_group_name_H-M   'P 1'
#
loop_
_entity.id
_entity.type
_entity.pdbx_description
1 polymer ?
#
loop_
_entity_poly.entity_id
_entity_poly.type
_entity_poly.pdbx_seq_one_letter_code
_entity_poly.pdbx_strand_id
1 'polypeptide(L)'
;MPFMQSFNRRQFLQMAGLSSTLLLSGCGSDLFAGVVGQVTEPLNQRLDELLLNPQKPVPEMPISSIEPDKLIVNTFDFTPVIDPKLYRLTIDGEVNNSMQLGVKELYKLPLTSVVMRHVCVEGWAAIVQWGGVRLRDLIQLAQPKETVRYVYFQSADGYYESWDLRSCLHPQTLMAYQKNGEPLPIENGAPLRLAAPIKLGYKHSKWVTRIMLTSNLLPQRGYWEDRGYEWFAGL
;
A
#
# COMPACT_ATOMS: atom_id res chain seq x y z
N MET A 1 -39.77 26.22 0.28
CA MET A 1 -38.77 26.61 -0.71
C MET A 1 -37.74 27.50 -0.02
N PRO A 2 -36.53 27.09 0.24
CA PRO A 2 -35.50 27.97 0.80
C PRO A 2 -34.84 28.74 -0.34
N PHE A 3 -34.71 30.03 -0.14
CA PHE A 3 -34.08 31.00 -1.02
C PHE A 3 -32.64 30.62 -1.32
N MET A 4 -32.31 30.32 -2.57
CA MET A 4 -30.95 30.36 -3.09
C MET A 4 -30.51 31.83 -3.16
N GLN A 5 -29.70 32.30 -2.22
CA GLN A 5 -29.00 33.56 -2.35
C GLN A 5 -27.97 33.43 -3.49
N SER A 6 -28.12 34.21 -4.54
CA SER A 6 -27.16 34.32 -5.64
C SER A 6 -25.90 35.01 -5.14
N PHE A 7 -24.81 34.29 -5.08
CA PHE A 7 -23.50 34.85 -4.75
C PHE A 7 -23.06 35.84 -5.84
N ASN A 8 -22.76 37.08 -5.43
CA ASN A 8 -22.26 38.12 -6.32
C ASN A 8 -20.77 37.86 -6.66
N ARG A 9 -20.33 38.17 -7.91
CA ARG A 9 -18.92 38.01 -8.37
C ARG A 9 -17.89 38.60 -7.38
N ARG A 10 -18.25 39.73 -6.72
CA ARG A 10 -17.37 40.37 -5.75
C ARG A 10 -17.22 39.53 -4.46
N GLN A 11 -18.26 38.87 -4.01
CA GLN A 11 -18.23 37.95 -2.85
C GLN A 11 -17.42 36.71 -3.15
N PHE A 12 -17.54 36.17 -4.38
CA PHE A 12 -16.73 35.04 -4.82
C PHE A 12 -15.23 35.38 -4.88
N LEU A 13 -14.88 36.56 -5.41
CA LEU A 13 -13.48 37.01 -5.46
C LEU A 13 -12.91 37.33 -4.07
N GLN A 14 -13.73 37.83 -3.14
CA GLN A 14 -13.31 38.05 -1.76
C GLN A 14 -13.08 36.73 -1.00
N MET A 15 -13.91 35.72 -1.23
CA MET A 15 -13.72 34.40 -0.66
C MET A 15 -12.51 33.67 -1.28
N ALA A 16 -12.33 33.79 -2.59
CA ALA A 16 -11.16 33.23 -3.27
C ALA A 16 -9.84 33.91 -2.87
N GLY A 17 -9.87 35.23 -2.62
CA GLY A 17 -8.72 36.00 -2.12
C GLY A 17 -8.35 35.65 -0.67
N LEU A 18 -9.33 35.41 0.20
CA LEU A 18 -9.11 34.96 1.56
C LEU A 18 -8.54 33.52 1.64
N SER A 19 -8.99 32.65 0.73
CA SER A 19 -8.46 31.28 0.65
C SER A 19 -7.02 31.23 0.14
N SER A 20 -6.66 32.12 -0.82
CA SER A 20 -5.28 32.17 -1.34
C SER A 20 -4.27 32.75 -0.36
N THR A 21 -4.64 33.69 0.50
CA THR A 21 -3.77 34.21 1.56
C THR A 21 -3.52 33.18 2.68
N LEU A 22 -4.48 32.32 2.98
CA LEU A 22 -4.30 31.21 3.91
C LEU A 22 -3.37 30.11 3.37
N LEU A 23 -3.33 29.92 2.05
CA LEU A 23 -2.43 28.94 1.42
C LEU A 23 -0.98 29.44 1.29
N LEU A 24 -0.75 30.75 1.27
CA LEU A 24 0.59 31.35 1.16
C LEU A 24 1.32 31.56 2.50
N SER A 25 0.60 31.46 3.63
CA SER A 25 1.19 31.56 4.98
C SER A 25 1.69 30.22 5.53
N GLY A 26 1.74 29.17 4.72
CA GLY A 26 2.10 27.80 5.08
C GLY A 26 3.59 27.51 5.35
N CYS A 27 4.42 28.52 5.57
CA CYS A 27 5.78 28.31 6.02
C CYS A 27 5.86 28.55 7.54
N GLY A 28 5.70 27.51 8.33
CA GLY A 28 6.22 27.50 9.70
C GLY A 28 5.21 27.43 10.84
N SER A 29 4.46 26.37 10.95
CA SER A 29 4.15 25.78 12.26
C SER A 29 3.61 24.36 12.08
N ASP A 30 4.23 23.40 12.74
CA ASP A 30 3.81 21.98 12.81
C ASP A 30 2.34 21.84 13.29
N LEU A 31 1.83 22.82 14.01
CA LEU A 31 0.45 22.91 14.46
C LEU A 31 -0.54 23.08 13.29
N PHE A 32 -0.21 23.86 12.26
CA PHE A 32 -1.07 24.04 11.09
C PHE A 32 -1.04 22.80 10.18
N ALA A 33 0.13 22.18 10.00
CA ALA A 33 0.26 20.96 9.22
C ALA A 33 -0.56 19.82 9.84
N GLY A 34 -0.58 19.68 11.15
CA GLY A 34 -1.37 18.67 11.86
C GLY A 34 -2.87 18.87 11.72
N VAL A 35 -3.35 20.11 11.82
CA VAL A 35 -4.80 20.42 11.67
C VAL A 35 -5.27 20.26 10.22
N VAL A 36 -4.47 20.72 9.26
CA VAL A 36 -4.78 20.56 7.83
C VAL A 36 -4.78 19.07 7.47
N GLY A 37 -3.80 18.29 7.92
CA GLY A 37 -3.75 16.85 7.70
C GLY A 37 -4.96 16.12 8.25
N GLN A 38 -5.39 16.41 9.48
CA GLN A 38 -6.57 15.80 10.10
C GLN A 38 -7.88 16.06 9.33
N VAL A 39 -7.99 17.19 8.62
CA VAL A 39 -9.19 17.54 7.84
C VAL A 39 -9.09 17.02 6.41
N THR A 40 -7.92 17.11 5.80
CA THR A 40 -7.72 16.74 4.38
C THR A 40 -7.51 15.23 4.17
N GLU A 41 -6.88 14.54 5.11
CA GLU A 41 -6.62 13.09 5.02
C GLU A 41 -7.93 12.27 4.83
N PRO A 42 -8.99 12.45 5.64
CA PRO A 42 -10.24 11.71 5.43
C PRO A 42 -10.94 12.02 4.10
N LEU A 43 -10.77 13.25 3.60
CA LEU A 43 -11.33 13.64 2.30
C LEU A 43 -10.54 13.01 1.15
N ASN A 44 -9.22 13.08 1.19
CA ASN A 44 -8.33 12.46 0.21
C ASN A 44 -8.55 10.94 0.17
N GLN A 45 -8.59 10.29 1.33
CA GLN A 45 -8.87 8.86 1.43
C GLN A 45 -10.20 8.49 0.76
N ARG A 46 -11.27 9.25 0.99
CA ARG A 46 -12.58 8.99 0.36
C ARG A 46 -12.55 9.20 -1.15
N LEU A 47 -11.82 10.20 -1.63
CA LEU A 47 -11.66 10.46 -3.07
C LEU A 47 -10.87 9.32 -3.72
N ASP A 48 -9.78 8.89 -3.12
CA ASP A 48 -8.97 7.79 -3.60
C ASP A 48 -9.74 6.47 -3.60
N GLU A 49 -10.47 6.16 -2.52
CA GLU A 49 -11.35 5.01 -2.44
C GLU A 49 -12.46 5.03 -3.50
N LEU A 50 -12.99 6.22 -3.84
CA LEU A 50 -14.00 6.39 -4.87
C LEU A 50 -13.42 6.20 -6.29
N LEU A 51 -12.20 6.67 -6.52
CA LEU A 51 -11.52 6.60 -7.81
C LEU A 51 -10.90 5.22 -8.07
N LEU A 52 -10.50 4.52 -7.03
CA LEU A 52 -9.93 3.16 -7.16
C LEU A 52 -10.99 2.18 -7.65
N ASN A 53 -10.78 1.61 -8.83
CA ASN A 53 -11.55 0.45 -9.30
C ASN A 53 -10.74 -0.85 -9.02
N PRO A 54 -11.08 -1.62 -7.95
CA PRO A 54 -10.29 -2.78 -7.52
C PRO A 54 -10.36 -3.97 -8.50
N GLN A 55 -11.18 -3.88 -9.53
CA GLN A 55 -11.31 -4.91 -10.56
C GLN A 55 -10.58 -4.55 -11.86
N LYS A 56 -10.23 -3.28 -12.06
CA LYS A 56 -9.59 -2.81 -13.28
C LYS A 56 -8.08 -2.84 -13.12
N PRO A 57 -7.36 -3.73 -13.86
CA PRO A 57 -5.91 -3.73 -13.86
C PRO A 57 -5.33 -2.40 -14.35
N VAL A 58 -4.23 -1.99 -13.74
CA VAL A 58 -3.38 -0.91 -14.25
C VAL A 58 -2.66 -1.44 -15.51
N PRO A 59 -2.48 -0.63 -16.57
CA PRO A 59 -1.72 -1.05 -17.74
C PRO A 59 -0.32 -1.54 -17.36
N GLU A 60 0.04 -2.74 -17.80
CA GLU A 60 1.36 -3.30 -17.57
C GLU A 60 2.39 -2.69 -18.52
N MET A 61 3.61 -2.58 -18.04
CA MET A 61 4.74 -2.13 -18.85
C MET A 61 5.29 -3.32 -19.65
N PRO A 62 5.87 -3.09 -20.84
CA PRO A 62 6.51 -4.17 -21.59
C PRO A 62 7.75 -4.69 -20.84
N ILE A 63 8.03 -5.99 -20.97
CA ILE A 63 9.21 -6.64 -20.34
C ILE A 63 10.52 -5.94 -20.74
N SER A 64 10.60 -5.47 -21.99
CA SER A 64 11.78 -4.74 -22.50
C SER A 64 12.05 -3.40 -21.82
N SER A 65 11.09 -2.89 -21.05
CA SER A 65 11.25 -1.63 -20.30
C SER A 65 11.74 -1.84 -18.86
N ILE A 66 12.01 -3.06 -18.43
CA ILE A 66 12.54 -3.35 -17.09
C ILE A 66 13.87 -2.63 -16.88
N GLU A 67 14.02 -1.97 -15.74
CA GLU A 67 15.18 -1.18 -15.35
C GLU A 67 15.88 -1.82 -14.14
N PRO A 68 16.76 -2.84 -14.37
CA PRO A 68 17.30 -3.68 -13.29
C PRO A 68 18.03 -2.91 -12.19
N ASP A 69 18.74 -1.84 -12.58
CA ASP A 69 19.64 -1.08 -11.71
C ASP A 69 19.02 0.18 -11.11
N LYS A 70 17.76 0.51 -11.48
CA LYS A 70 17.09 1.72 -11.00
C LYS A 70 16.30 1.53 -9.71
N LEU A 71 16.01 0.29 -9.32
CA LEU A 71 15.30 0.04 -8.07
C LEU A 71 16.23 0.27 -6.87
N ILE A 72 16.03 1.38 -6.18
CA ILE A 72 16.77 1.68 -4.95
C ILE A 72 16.26 0.77 -3.83
N VAL A 73 17.20 0.21 -3.06
CA VAL A 73 16.89 -0.66 -1.93
C VAL A 73 16.96 0.13 -0.63
N ASN A 74 15.83 0.41 -0.04
CA ASN A 74 15.72 1.00 1.30
C ASN A 74 15.48 -0.09 2.33
N THR A 75 16.07 0.02 3.51
CA THR A 75 15.88 -0.90 4.64
C THR A 75 15.42 -0.10 5.86
N PHE A 76 14.44 -0.63 6.59
CA PHE A 76 13.87 0.02 7.77
C PHE A 76 14.88 0.09 8.92
N ASP A 77 15.40 -1.05 9.34
CA ASP A 77 16.39 -1.16 10.43
C ASP A 77 17.57 -2.01 9.97
N PHE A 78 17.33 -3.28 9.68
CA PHE A 78 18.34 -4.21 9.19
C PHE A 78 17.77 -5.08 8.07
N THR A 79 18.64 -5.77 7.35
CA THR A 79 18.23 -6.73 6.32
C THR A 79 18.18 -8.14 6.91
N PRO A 80 16.98 -8.70 7.17
CA PRO A 80 16.85 -10.05 7.72
C PRO A 80 17.36 -11.10 6.73
N VAL A 81 18.10 -12.07 7.23
CA VAL A 81 18.47 -13.30 6.50
C VAL A 81 17.57 -14.42 7.02
N ILE A 82 16.57 -14.78 6.24
CA ILE A 82 15.55 -15.75 6.64
C ILE A 82 15.80 -17.07 5.92
N ASP A 83 15.94 -18.18 6.67
CA ASP A 83 16.01 -19.51 6.08
C ASP A 83 14.64 -19.87 5.45
N PRO A 84 14.55 -20.06 4.13
CA PRO A 84 13.30 -20.40 3.46
C PRO A 84 12.65 -21.71 3.97
N LYS A 85 13.42 -22.62 4.56
CA LYS A 85 12.91 -23.87 5.14
C LYS A 85 12.14 -23.63 6.44
N LEU A 86 12.59 -22.63 7.22
CA LEU A 86 12.01 -22.27 8.51
C LEU A 86 10.94 -21.19 8.38
N TYR A 87 10.91 -20.46 7.26
CA TYR A 87 9.97 -19.40 7.01
C TYR A 87 8.53 -19.89 7.07
N ARG A 88 7.67 -19.10 7.76
CA ARG A 88 6.22 -19.29 7.78
C ARG A 88 5.53 -17.94 7.63
N LEU A 89 4.63 -17.85 6.66
CA LEU A 89 3.66 -16.77 6.56
C LEU A 89 2.44 -17.14 7.37
N THR A 90 2.13 -16.39 8.40
CA THR A 90 0.87 -16.54 9.17
C THR A 90 -0.20 -15.66 8.54
N ILE A 91 -1.39 -16.22 8.29
CA ILE A 91 -2.58 -15.48 7.87
C ILE A 91 -3.66 -15.74 8.91
N ASP A 92 -4.10 -14.68 9.61
CA ASP A 92 -5.01 -14.78 10.75
C ASP A 92 -5.89 -13.52 10.94
N GLY A 93 -6.45 -13.34 12.13
CA GLY A 93 -7.36 -12.26 12.47
C GLY A 93 -8.83 -12.67 12.32
N GLU A 94 -9.64 -11.82 11.72
CA GLU A 94 -11.08 -12.06 11.51
C GLU A 94 -11.31 -12.95 10.28
N VAL A 95 -10.85 -14.19 10.36
CA VAL A 95 -10.97 -15.22 9.31
C VAL A 95 -11.58 -16.50 9.89
N ASN A 96 -12.16 -17.33 9.02
CA ASN A 96 -12.68 -18.64 9.39
C ASN A 96 -11.61 -19.75 9.29
N ASN A 97 -10.54 -19.50 8.52
CA ASN A 97 -9.47 -20.44 8.27
C ASN A 97 -8.11 -19.76 8.46
N SER A 98 -7.65 -19.66 9.71
CA SER A 98 -6.27 -19.22 10.01
C SER A 98 -5.29 -20.27 9.53
N MET A 99 -4.16 -19.83 8.91
CA MET A 99 -3.22 -20.75 8.30
C MET A 99 -1.77 -20.27 8.45
N GLN A 100 -0.85 -21.21 8.30
CA GLN A 100 0.58 -20.95 8.14
C GLN A 100 1.08 -21.61 6.86
N LEU A 101 1.75 -20.85 6.01
CA LEU A 101 2.27 -21.29 4.74
C LEU A 101 3.78 -21.14 4.70
N GLY A 102 4.50 -22.20 4.39
CA GLY A 102 5.91 -22.13 4.07
C GLY A 102 6.14 -21.76 2.60
N VAL A 103 7.38 -21.53 2.22
CA VAL A 103 7.75 -21.18 0.83
C VAL A 103 7.26 -22.25 -0.18
N LYS A 104 7.35 -23.53 0.21
CA LYS A 104 6.92 -24.64 -0.66
C LYS A 104 5.41 -24.63 -0.92
N GLU A 105 4.61 -24.26 0.06
CA GLU A 105 3.16 -24.13 -0.05
C GLU A 105 2.80 -22.95 -0.95
N LEU A 106 3.50 -21.81 -0.79
CA LEU A 106 3.32 -20.64 -1.66
C LEU A 106 3.63 -20.95 -3.13
N TYR A 107 4.66 -21.73 -3.40
CA TYR A 107 5.05 -22.11 -4.78
C TYR A 107 4.07 -23.07 -5.47
N LYS A 108 3.18 -23.73 -4.70
CA LYS A 108 2.10 -24.56 -5.28
C LYS A 108 0.90 -23.75 -5.75
N LEU A 109 0.79 -22.52 -5.30
CA LEU A 109 -0.28 -21.60 -5.71
C LEU A 109 0.02 -20.99 -7.09
N PRO A 110 -1.00 -20.55 -7.83
CA PRO A 110 -0.80 -19.97 -9.16
C PRO A 110 0.15 -18.78 -9.13
N LEU A 111 1.23 -18.86 -9.92
CA LEU A 111 2.16 -17.76 -10.13
C LEU A 111 1.50 -16.70 -11.02
N THR A 112 1.56 -15.45 -10.58
CA THR A 112 1.22 -14.27 -11.39
C THR A 112 2.43 -13.36 -11.44
N SER A 113 2.78 -12.88 -12.64
CA SER A 113 3.85 -11.90 -12.83
C SER A 113 3.27 -10.61 -13.37
N VAL A 114 3.72 -9.47 -12.86
CA VAL A 114 3.27 -8.13 -13.27
C VAL A 114 4.49 -7.24 -13.48
N VAL A 115 4.61 -6.65 -14.68
CA VAL A 115 5.62 -5.62 -14.97
C VAL A 115 5.01 -4.26 -14.67
N MET A 116 5.51 -3.59 -13.64
CA MET A 116 4.90 -2.35 -13.15
C MET A 116 5.95 -1.28 -12.83
N ARG A 117 5.51 -0.02 -12.84
CA ARG A 117 6.29 1.08 -12.31
C ARG A 117 6.20 1.04 -10.77
N HIS A 118 7.31 0.80 -10.10
CA HIS A 118 7.45 0.94 -8.65
C HIS A 118 7.83 2.40 -8.35
N VAL A 119 6.94 3.13 -7.70
CA VAL A 119 7.10 4.57 -7.43
C VAL A 119 7.38 4.80 -5.96
N CYS A 120 8.45 5.51 -5.63
CA CYS A 120 8.78 5.89 -4.27
C CYS A 120 8.35 7.33 -3.97
N VAL A 121 7.95 7.60 -2.73
CA VAL A 121 7.64 8.95 -2.23
C VAL A 121 8.84 9.89 -2.28
N GLU A 122 10.06 9.35 -2.30
CA GLU A 122 11.33 10.09 -2.45
C GLU A 122 11.54 10.67 -3.87
N GLY A 123 10.60 10.45 -4.80
CA GLY A 123 10.64 11.04 -6.15
C GLY A 123 11.34 10.20 -7.21
N TRP A 124 11.76 8.97 -6.90
CA TRP A 124 12.30 8.04 -7.90
C TRP A 124 11.27 6.96 -8.27
N ALA A 125 11.46 6.35 -9.41
CA ALA A 125 10.68 5.22 -9.86
C ALA A 125 11.55 4.24 -10.66
N ALA A 126 11.16 2.96 -10.67
CA ALA A 126 11.78 1.91 -11.48
C ALA A 126 10.73 0.99 -12.07
N ILE A 127 10.96 0.50 -13.29
CA ILE A 127 10.11 -0.52 -13.90
C ILE A 127 10.68 -1.88 -13.52
N VAL A 128 9.86 -2.68 -12.82
CA VAL A 128 10.25 -3.96 -12.24
C VAL A 128 9.17 -4.99 -12.53
N GLN A 129 9.56 -6.22 -12.83
CA GLN A 129 8.64 -7.36 -12.83
C GLN A 129 8.65 -8.01 -11.44
N TRP A 130 7.48 -8.08 -10.82
CA TRP A 130 7.26 -8.87 -9.62
C TRP A 130 6.48 -10.13 -9.96
N GLY A 131 6.93 -11.26 -9.41
CA GLY A 131 6.26 -12.55 -9.56
C GLY A 131 5.92 -13.16 -8.21
N GLY A 132 4.72 -13.71 -8.07
CA GLY A 132 4.26 -14.31 -6.82
C GLY A 132 2.81 -14.73 -6.85
N VAL A 133 2.23 -14.91 -5.68
CA VAL A 133 0.81 -15.25 -5.49
C VAL A 133 0.00 -13.96 -5.38
N ARG A 134 -1.16 -13.90 -6.01
CA ARG A 134 -2.08 -12.77 -5.78
C ARG A 134 -2.53 -12.75 -4.33
N LEU A 135 -2.44 -11.59 -3.71
CA LEU A 135 -2.85 -11.44 -2.30
C LEU A 135 -4.33 -11.81 -2.10
N ARG A 136 -5.19 -11.48 -3.05
CA ARG A 136 -6.61 -11.87 -3.00
C ARG A 136 -6.83 -13.38 -2.90
N ASP A 137 -5.98 -14.19 -3.54
CA ASP A 137 -6.12 -15.66 -3.52
C ASP A 137 -5.77 -16.19 -2.12
N LEU A 138 -4.75 -15.63 -1.47
CA LEU A 138 -4.41 -15.94 -0.07
C LEU A 138 -5.54 -15.51 0.90
N ILE A 139 -6.11 -14.32 0.67
CA ILE A 139 -7.24 -13.82 1.47
C ILE A 139 -8.46 -14.74 1.32
N GLN A 140 -8.77 -15.19 0.10
CA GLN A 140 -9.87 -16.13 -0.15
C GLN A 140 -9.66 -17.47 0.55
N LEU A 141 -8.44 -18.01 0.54
CA LEU A 141 -8.10 -19.25 1.27
C LEU A 141 -8.30 -19.10 2.79
N ALA A 142 -8.07 -17.92 3.33
CA ALA A 142 -8.28 -17.62 4.75
C ALA A 142 -9.77 -17.46 5.11
N GLN A 143 -10.67 -17.31 4.14
CA GLN A 143 -12.11 -17.13 4.33
C GLN A 143 -12.42 -15.96 5.30
N PRO A 144 -12.18 -14.71 4.89
CA PRO A 144 -12.39 -13.55 5.76
C PRO A 144 -13.86 -13.42 6.16
N LYS A 145 -14.11 -12.92 7.37
CA LYS A 145 -15.47 -12.56 7.80
C LYS A 145 -15.94 -11.35 6.98
N GLU A 146 -17.24 -11.23 6.79
CA GLU A 146 -17.87 -10.14 6.02
C GLU A 146 -17.60 -8.74 6.58
N THR A 147 -17.27 -8.68 7.87
CA THR A 147 -16.94 -7.44 8.59
C THR A 147 -15.55 -6.90 8.26
N VAL A 148 -14.64 -7.71 7.70
CA VAL A 148 -13.26 -7.31 7.40
C VAL A 148 -13.23 -6.12 6.44
N ARG A 149 -12.40 -5.12 6.77
CA ARG A 149 -12.17 -3.89 5.99
C ARG A 149 -10.71 -3.57 5.77
N TYR A 150 -9.82 -4.08 6.63
CA TYR A 150 -8.39 -3.75 6.66
C TYR A 150 -7.54 -5.00 6.74
N VAL A 151 -6.33 -4.89 6.22
CA VAL A 151 -5.31 -5.95 6.22
C VAL A 151 -4.01 -5.35 6.75
N TYR A 152 -3.45 -5.98 7.78
CA TYR A 152 -2.18 -5.60 8.39
C TYR A 152 -1.09 -6.56 7.97
N PHE A 153 0.09 -6.00 7.71
CA PHE A 153 1.30 -6.73 7.34
C PHE A 153 2.36 -6.51 8.43
N GLN A 154 2.98 -7.59 8.89
CA GLN A 154 4.13 -7.54 9.78
C GLN A 154 5.33 -8.16 9.08
N SER A 155 6.49 -7.54 9.25
CA SER A 155 7.75 -7.91 8.63
C SER A 155 8.77 -8.39 9.66
N ALA A 156 9.74 -9.19 9.21
CA ALA A 156 10.76 -9.76 10.09
C ALA A 156 11.75 -8.72 10.64
N ASP A 157 11.89 -7.56 9.99
CA ASP A 157 12.69 -6.41 10.43
C ASP A 157 11.95 -5.48 11.41
N GLY A 158 10.71 -5.82 11.78
CA GLY A 158 9.86 -4.99 12.64
C GLY A 158 9.04 -3.95 11.89
N TYR A 159 9.18 -3.83 10.57
CA TYR A 159 8.31 -2.97 9.77
C TYR A 159 6.87 -3.46 9.83
N TYR A 160 5.93 -2.55 9.90
CA TYR A 160 4.50 -2.85 9.88
C TYR A 160 3.76 -1.88 8.98
N GLU A 161 2.64 -2.35 8.41
CA GLU A 161 1.87 -1.63 7.42
C GLU A 161 0.40 -2.08 7.46
N SER A 162 -0.51 -1.21 7.04
CA SER A 162 -1.92 -1.58 6.85
C SER A 162 -2.49 -1.01 5.56
N TRP A 163 -3.34 -1.81 4.93
CA TRP A 163 -4.06 -1.45 3.72
C TRP A 163 -5.56 -1.64 3.87
N ASP A 164 -6.32 -0.91 3.08
CA ASP A 164 -7.73 -1.23 2.86
C ASP A 164 -7.88 -2.57 2.12
N LEU A 165 -8.96 -3.29 2.43
CA LEU A 165 -9.22 -4.60 1.84
C LEU A 165 -9.35 -4.54 0.30
N ARG A 166 -9.92 -3.44 -0.26
CA ARG A 166 -10.12 -3.29 -1.71
C ARG A 166 -8.78 -3.27 -2.45
N SER A 167 -7.80 -2.54 -1.94
CA SER A 167 -6.43 -2.52 -2.48
C SER A 167 -5.76 -3.89 -2.39
N CYS A 168 -6.00 -4.65 -1.30
CA CYS A 168 -5.49 -6.01 -1.16
C CYS A 168 -6.12 -6.99 -2.15
N LEU A 169 -7.37 -6.78 -2.54
CA LEU A 169 -8.11 -7.60 -3.52
C LEU A 169 -7.83 -7.20 -4.97
N HIS A 170 -7.07 -6.13 -5.23
CA HIS A 170 -6.73 -5.71 -6.58
C HIS A 170 -6.00 -6.85 -7.33
N PRO A 171 -6.33 -7.10 -8.62
CA PRO A 171 -5.81 -8.26 -9.36
C PRO A 171 -4.28 -8.28 -9.53
N GLN A 172 -3.61 -7.15 -9.38
CA GLN A 172 -2.16 -7.01 -9.50
C GLN A 172 -1.45 -6.78 -8.15
N THR A 173 -2.16 -6.91 -7.03
CA THR A 173 -1.53 -6.94 -5.70
C THR A 173 -0.99 -8.33 -5.43
N LEU A 174 0.31 -8.43 -5.22
CA LEU A 174 1.06 -9.68 -5.12
C LEU A 174 1.76 -9.82 -3.76
N MET A 175 1.79 -11.03 -3.26
CA MET A 175 2.82 -11.51 -2.34
C MET A 175 3.92 -12.11 -3.21
N ALA A 176 4.94 -11.30 -3.50
CA ALA A 176 5.98 -11.60 -4.46
C ALA A 176 7.16 -12.35 -3.83
N TYR A 177 7.64 -13.36 -4.55
CA TYR A 177 8.84 -14.15 -4.24
C TYR A 177 9.81 -14.22 -5.42
N GLN A 178 9.52 -13.49 -6.50
CA GLN A 178 10.38 -13.32 -7.67
C GLN A 178 10.52 -11.84 -8.04
N LYS A 179 11.67 -11.46 -8.57
CA LYS A 179 11.99 -10.18 -9.19
C LYS A 179 12.61 -10.41 -10.56
N ASN A 180 12.05 -9.80 -11.60
CA ASN A 180 12.55 -9.88 -12.98
C ASN A 180 12.72 -11.34 -13.49
N GLY A 181 11.81 -12.24 -13.08
CA GLY A 181 11.84 -13.65 -13.46
C GLY A 181 12.75 -14.54 -12.59
N GLU A 182 13.59 -13.96 -11.74
CA GLU A 182 14.54 -14.64 -10.87
C GLU A 182 14.03 -14.72 -9.42
N PRO A 183 14.55 -15.61 -8.58
CA PRO A 183 14.27 -15.62 -7.15
C PRO A 183 14.48 -14.25 -6.51
N LEU A 184 13.60 -13.88 -5.61
CA LEU A 184 13.64 -12.58 -4.93
C LEU A 184 14.93 -12.42 -4.13
N PRO A 185 15.76 -11.37 -4.37
CA PRO A 185 16.96 -11.11 -3.58
C PRO A 185 16.63 -10.79 -2.11
N ILE A 186 17.56 -11.08 -1.21
CA ILE A 186 17.39 -10.89 0.24
C ILE A 186 17.06 -9.43 0.55
N GLU A 187 17.82 -8.50 0.02
CA GLU A 187 17.64 -7.05 0.22
C GLU A 187 16.33 -6.50 -0.36
N ASN A 188 15.76 -7.20 -1.32
CA ASN A 188 14.45 -6.87 -1.90
C ASN A 188 13.28 -7.50 -1.14
N GLY A 189 13.52 -8.27 -0.06
CA GLY A 189 12.48 -8.77 0.83
C GLY A 189 12.25 -10.27 0.78
N ALA A 190 13.24 -11.09 0.34
CA ALA A 190 13.10 -12.55 0.36
C ALA A 190 12.87 -13.08 1.79
N PRO A 191 12.04 -14.13 1.98
CA PRO A 191 11.44 -14.94 0.92
C PRO A 191 10.11 -14.40 0.35
N LEU A 192 9.50 -13.36 0.96
CA LEU A 192 8.19 -12.85 0.54
C LEU A 192 8.04 -11.35 0.80
N ARG A 193 7.54 -10.61 -0.19
CA ARG A 193 7.24 -9.18 -0.07
C ARG A 193 5.88 -8.82 -0.66
N LEU A 194 5.32 -7.70 -0.22
CA LEU A 194 4.17 -7.08 -0.84
C LEU A 194 4.60 -6.23 -2.06
N ALA A 195 3.83 -6.31 -3.15
CA ALA A 195 4.04 -5.50 -4.36
C ALA A 195 2.71 -5.21 -5.07
N ALA A 196 2.49 -3.96 -5.48
CA ALA A 196 1.30 -3.54 -6.22
C ALA A 196 1.56 -2.28 -7.05
N PRO A 197 0.93 -2.13 -8.22
CA PRO A 197 1.10 -0.93 -9.05
C PRO A 197 0.29 0.28 -8.55
N ILE A 198 -0.60 0.09 -7.60
CA ILE A 198 -1.60 1.05 -7.14
C ILE A 198 -1.22 1.76 -5.84
N LYS A 199 -0.05 1.51 -5.30
CA LYS A 199 0.41 2.08 -4.02
C LYS A 199 1.86 2.56 -4.11
N LEU A 200 2.19 3.62 -3.39
CA LEU A 200 3.56 4.09 -3.23
C LEU A 200 4.46 3.06 -2.56
N GLY A 201 5.76 3.12 -2.84
CA GLY A 201 6.74 2.11 -2.45
C GLY A 201 6.86 1.84 -0.95
N TYR A 202 6.64 2.84 -0.09
CA TYR A 202 6.65 2.61 1.36
C TYR A 202 5.51 1.72 1.85
N LYS A 203 4.43 1.58 1.09
CA LYS A 203 3.34 0.64 1.37
C LYS A 203 3.73 -0.82 1.12
N HIS A 204 4.84 -1.09 0.45
CA HIS A 204 5.24 -2.42 0.02
C HIS A 204 6.15 -3.10 1.05
N SER A 205 5.55 -3.66 2.11
CA SER A 205 6.27 -4.41 3.16
C SER A 205 7.17 -5.48 2.57
N LYS A 206 8.42 -5.55 3.04
CA LYS A 206 9.42 -6.58 2.73
C LYS A 206 9.48 -7.60 3.87
N TRP A 207 10.02 -8.80 3.60
CA TRP A 207 10.17 -9.87 4.60
C TRP A 207 8.89 -10.14 5.40
N VAL A 208 7.74 -10.17 4.72
CA VAL A 208 6.43 -10.29 5.36
C VAL A 208 6.31 -11.65 6.04
N THR A 209 5.97 -11.65 7.33
CA THR A 209 5.79 -12.86 8.15
C THR A 209 4.35 -13.08 8.59
N ARG A 210 3.53 -12.02 8.60
CA ARG A 210 2.13 -12.13 8.99
C ARG A 210 1.24 -11.21 8.18
N ILE A 211 0.06 -11.70 7.84
CA ILE A 211 -1.07 -10.98 7.27
C ILE A 211 -2.24 -11.14 8.21
N MET A 212 -2.71 -10.06 8.83
CA MET A 212 -3.83 -10.07 9.76
C MET A 212 -5.00 -9.30 9.18
N LEU A 213 -6.16 -9.92 9.11
CA LEU A 213 -7.40 -9.34 8.60
C LEU A 213 -8.26 -8.82 9.76
N THR A 214 -8.82 -7.61 9.63
CA THR A 214 -9.60 -6.99 10.71
C THR A 214 -10.71 -6.07 10.18
N SER A 215 -11.76 -5.88 10.97
CA SER A 215 -12.85 -4.95 10.70
C SER A 215 -12.50 -3.51 11.07
N ASN A 216 -11.49 -3.30 11.93
CA ASN A 216 -11.14 -2.00 12.45
C ASN A 216 -9.73 -1.57 12.00
N LEU A 217 -9.59 -0.29 11.66
CA LEU A 217 -8.28 0.31 11.52
C LEU A 217 -7.69 0.52 12.92
N LEU A 218 -6.56 -0.15 13.20
CA LEU A 218 -5.88 -0.06 14.49
C LEU A 218 -5.15 1.29 14.63
N PRO A 219 -4.81 1.72 15.87
CA PRO A 219 -4.05 2.96 16.08
C PRO A 219 -2.71 2.99 15.35
N GLN A 220 -1.98 1.87 15.31
CA GLN A 220 -0.76 1.71 14.52
C GLN A 220 -1.15 1.43 13.06
N ARG A 221 -1.18 2.46 12.22
CA ARG A 221 -1.62 2.36 10.82
C ARG A 221 -0.55 1.85 9.87
N GLY A 222 0.70 2.16 10.17
CA GLY A 222 1.89 1.84 9.42
C GLY A 222 3.07 2.64 9.95
N TYR A 223 4.28 2.20 9.67
CA TYR A 223 5.48 2.87 10.22
C TYR A 223 5.58 4.34 9.79
N TRP A 224 5.36 4.62 8.50
CA TRP A 224 5.45 5.98 7.97
C TRP A 224 4.17 6.78 8.22
N GLU A 225 3.02 6.13 8.21
CA GLU A 225 1.72 6.72 8.50
C GLU A 225 1.65 7.25 9.94
N ASP A 226 2.20 6.52 10.90
CA ASP A 226 2.31 6.96 12.29
C ASP A 226 3.29 8.14 12.45
N ARG A 227 4.00 8.51 11.36
CA ARG A 227 4.89 9.68 11.23
C ARG A 227 4.35 10.76 10.31
N GLY A 228 3.06 10.68 9.95
CA GLY A 228 2.35 11.70 9.17
C GLY A 228 2.35 11.50 7.65
N TYR A 229 2.76 10.33 7.17
CA TYR A 229 2.60 9.99 5.75
C TYR A 229 1.16 9.58 5.45
N GLU A 230 0.73 9.74 4.18
CA GLU A 230 -0.61 9.41 3.73
C GLU A 230 -0.90 7.90 3.87
N TRP A 231 -2.00 7.56 4.53
CA TRP A 231 -2.34 6.16 4.79
C TRP A 231 -2.76 5.40 3.53
N PHE A 232 -3.60 6.00 2.69
CA PHE A 232 -4.06 5.30 1.47
C PHE A 232 -2.95 5.20 0.43
N ALA A 233 -2.21 6.29 0.20
CA ALA A 233 -1.04 6.37 -0.68
C ALA A 233 -1.26 5.75 -2.06
N GLY A 234 -2.38 6.07 -2.68
CA GLY A 234 -2.80 5.61 -4.01
C GLY A 234 -1.99 6.24 -5.15
N LEU A 235 -1.92 5.54 -6.30
CA LEU A 235 -1.28 5.97 -7.55
C LEU A 235 -2.28 5.98 -8.69
#